data_b62a827e4d65a35dbde4664a05a6e509
#
_entry.id   b62a827e4d65a35dbde4664a05a6e509
#
_cell.length_a   1.000
_cell.length_b   1.000
_cell.length_c   1.000
_cell.angle_alpha   90.00
_cell.angle_beta   90.00
_cell.angle_gamma   90.00
#
_symmetry.space_group_name_H-M   'P 1'
#
loop_
_entity.id
_entity.type
_entity.pdbx_description
1 polymer ?
#
loop_
_entity_poly.entity_id
_entity_poly.type
_entity_poly.pdbx_seq_one_letter_code
_entity_poly.pdbx_strand_id
1 'polypeptide(L)'
;MRRALLLFCLFALASCGDDMTESTPTLPVITATNAFYYYRDVESAWDFYARTLGFATVADYGFAKILRVGPTSYLTLVDETRGMHSSTEPKSVTLAVVTEEVEGWWEYLSEAGVEMRSSFGPEDGSPAVGRPHDGFVAIDPEGYLLEFERFNDHPENEALLPVLDRVEAIYPDGTETAPGVVTTRPAALGIQGTVLWLYYEDLEEIQAFYREALDVDILVDQGWAKVYPASPTGFLGFVDGDRGLHQATEEKAVTISFFTTGLEVWLEYMRGVQSFELRTDGISSEGNFAQTFVGYDPEGYYLEWDEFTDVEVNQALLRSLAGRSRRP
;
A
#
# COMPACT_ATOMS: atom_id res chain seq x y z
N MET A 1 74.14 -5.18 -54.43
CA MET A 1 73.62 -4.62 -53.18
C MET A 1 72.34 -3.88 -53.55
N ARG A 2 71.21 -4.53 -53.35
CA ARG A 2 69.88 -3.94 -53.57
C ARG A 2 69.17 -3.95 -52.17
N ARG A 3 68.85 -2.75 -51.66
CA ARG A 3 68.07 -2.57 -50.43
C ARG A 3 66.61 -2.65 -50.77
N ALA A 4 65.90 -3.61 -50.19
CA ALA A 4 64.45 -3.69 -50.23
C ALA A 4 63.87 -2.82 -49.15
N LEU A 5 62.97 -1.92 -49.51
CA LEU A 5 62.18 -1.05 -48.61
C LEU A 5 60.87 -1.80 -48.31
N LEU A 6 60.66 -2.21 -47.04
CA LEU A 6 59.39 -2.76 -46.58
C LEU A 6 58.46 -1.63 -46.13
N LEU A 7 57.37 -1.47 -46.82
CA LEU A 7 56.28 -0.54 -46.48
C LEU A 7 55.35 -1.22 -45.47
N PHE A 8 55.28 -0.73 -44.24
CA PHE A 8 54.30 -1.17 -43.23
C PHE A 8 53.03 -0.34 -43.41
N CYS A 9 51.96 -0.95 -43.88
CA CYS A 9 50.61 -0.39 -43.81
C CYS A 9 50.03 -0.65 -42.42
N LEU A 10 49.90 0.43 -41.63
CA LEU A 10 49.08 0.41 -40.40
C LEU A 10 47.59 0.50 -40.81
N PHE A 11 46.86 -0.58 -40.59
CA PHE A 11 45.41 -0.53 -40.60
C PHE A 11 44.96 -0.06 -39.20
N ALA A 12 44.43 1.16 -39.10
CA ALA A 12 43.71 1.63 -37.94
C ALA A 12 42.31 1.01 -37.99
N LEU A 13 42.06 0.03 -37.14
CA LEU A 13 40.68 -0.43 -36.84
C LEU A 13 40.03 0.62 -35.95
N ALA A 14 39.18 1.45 -36.55
CA ALA A 14 38.24 2.25 -35.78
C ALA A 14 37.18 1.31 -35.20
N SER A 15 37.30 0.99 -33.90
CA SER A 15 36.25 0.38 -33.14
C SER A 15 35.19 1.45 -32.85
N CYS A 16 34.08 1.41 -33.60
CA CYS A 16 32.86 2.06 -33.17
C CYS A 16 32.34 1.25 -31.96
N GLY A 17 32.64 1.71 -30.78
CA GLY A 17 31.90 1.31 -29.61
C GLY A 17 30.54 2.02 -29.66
N ASP A 18 29.50 1.28 -30.00
CA ASP A 18 28.14 1.69 -29.68
C ASP A 18 28.03 1.68 -28.17
N ASP A 19 28.14 2.86 -27.56
CA ASP A 19 27.67 3.10 -26.20
C ASP A 19 26.15 2.96 -26.23
N MET A 20 25.68 1.71 -26.14
CA MET A 20 24.33 1.40 -25.78
C MET A 20 24.20 1.78 -24.29
N THR A 21 23.92 3.06 -24.03
CA THR A 21 23.33 3.44 -22.76
C THR A 21 21.98 2.74 -22.70
N GLU A 22 21.92 1.61 -22.02
CA GLU A 22 20.65 0.99 -21.64
C GLU A 22 19.88 2.05 -20.86
N SER A 23 18.89 2.67 -21.51
CA SER A 23 17.95 3.53 -20.82
C SER A 23 17.16 2.65 -19.86
N THR A 24 17.31 2.88 -18.57
CA THR A 24 16.47 2.25 -17.56
C THR A 24 15.01 2.42 -18.00
N PRO A 25 14.22 1.36 -18.13
CA PRO A 25 12.84 1.47 -18.55
C PRO A 25 12.08 2.33 -17.55
N THR A 26 11.30 3.28 -18.04
CA THR A 26 10.40 4.06 -17.20
C THR A 26 9.32 3.13 -16.69
N LEU A 27 9.27 2.92 -15.37
CA LEU A 27 8.27 2.07 -14.74
C LEU A 27 6.86 2.64 -14.91
N PRO A 28 5.86 1.80 -15.21
CA PRO A 28 4.47 2.22 -15.20
C PRO A 28 4.05 2.69 -13.80
N VAL A 29 3.15 3.66 -13.75
CA VAL A 29 2.68 4.22 -12.48
C VAL A 29 1.90 3.17 -11.68
N ILE A 30 2.18 3.07 -10.38
CA ILE A 30 1.30 2.42 -9.43
C ILE A 30 0.15 3.40 -9.17
N THR A 31 -1.04 3.04 -9.64
CA THR A 31 -2.23 3.90 -9.57
C THR A 31 -2.89 3.88 -8.19
N ALA A 32 -2.75 2.77 -7.47
CA ALA A 32 -3.26 2.60 -6.11
C ALA A 32 -2.51 1.49 -5.35
N THR A 33 -2.59 1.57 -4.04
CA THR A 33 -2.18 0.48 -3.12
C THR A 33 -3.40 -0.26 -2.61
N ASN A 34 -3.21 -1.52 -2.27
CA ASN A 34 -4.22 -2.37 -1.66
C ASN A 34 -3.58 -3.30 -0.64
N ALA A 35 -4.33 -3.70 0.38
CA ALA A 35 -3.96 -4.78 1.28
C ALA A 35 -5.05 -5.85 1.24
N PHE A 36 -4.66 -7.12 1.26
CA PHE A 36 -5.59 -8.23 1.42
C PHE A 36 -5.57 -8.67 2.88
N TYR A 37 -6.73 -8.63 3.53
CA TYR A 37 -6.96 -9.15 4.88
C TYR A 37 -7.82 -10.41 4.82
N TYR A 38 -7.51 -11.40 5.63
CA TYR A 38 -8.07 -12.75 5.56
C TYR A 38 -9.00 -13.04 6.74
N TYR A 39 -10.24 -13.38 6.42
CA TYR A 39 -11.33 -13.52 7.39
C TYR A 39 -11.97 -14.90 7.33
N ARG A 40 -12.41 -15.39 8.48
CA ARG A 40 -13.33 -16.55 8.57
C ARG A 40 -14.74 -16.15 8.18
N ASP A 41 -15.15 -14.93 8.55
CA ASP A 41 -16.45 -14.37 8.24
C ASP A 41 -16.30 -13.02 7.50
N VAL A 42 -16.13 -13.14 6.18
CA VAL A 42 -15.98 -11.97 5.28
C VAL A 42 -17.21 -11.06 5.34
N GLU A 43 -18.42 -11.61 5.50
CA GLU A 43 -19.65 -10.80 5.51
C GLU A 43 -19.74 -9.95 6.79
N SER A 44 -19.33 -10.49 7.93
CA SER A 44 -19.25 -9.74 9.19
C SER A 44 -18.19 -8.63 9.10
N ALA A 45 -17.01 -8.94 8.58
CA ALA A 45 -15.96 -7.95 8.34
C ALA A 45 -16.43 -6.87 7.35
N TRP A 46 -17.05 -7.28 6.25
CA TRP A 46 -17.58 -6.35 5.25
C TRP A 46 -18.65 -5.40 5.81
N ASP A 47 -19.58 -5.89 6.63
CA ASP A 47 -20.58 -5.00 7.27
C ASP A 47 -19.91 -3.96 8.17
N PHE A 48 -18.87 -4.34 8.92
CA PHE A 48 -18.07 -3.40 9.72
C PHE A 48 -17.40 -2.33 8.84
N TYR A 49 -16.65 -2.73 7.81
CA TYR A 49 -15.92 -1.80 6.97
C TYR A 49 -16.84 -0.93 6.09
N ALA A 50 -17.88 -1.50 5.52
CA ALA A 50 -18.79 -0.78 4.64
C ALA A 50 -19.80 0.08 5.42
N ARG A 51 -20.39 -0.44 6.50
CA ARG A 51 -21.42 0.27 7.27
C ARG A 51 -20.78 1.22 8.29
N THR A 52 -19.92 0.70 9.16
CA THR A 52 -19.33 1.52 10.26
C THR A 52 -18.26 2.45 9.72
N LEU A 53 -17.27 1.96 8.98
CA LEU A 53 -16.19 2.81 8.48
C LEU A 53 -16.57 3.56 7.18
N GLY A 54 -17.62 3.13 6.48
CA GLY A 54 -18.13 3.79 5.29
C GLY A 54 -17.18 3.64 4.08
N PHE A 55 -16.43 2.52 4.00
CA PHE A 55 -15.60 2.22 2.84
C PHE A 55 -16.48 1.71 1.70
N ALA A 56 -16.33 2.32 0.52
CA ALA A 56 -17.17 1.98 -0.63
C ALA A 56 -16.72 0.66 -1.27
N THR A 57 -17.60 -0.31 -1.39
CA THR A 57 -17.35 -1.55 -2.13
C THR A 57 -17.27 -1.25 -3.62
N VAL A 58 -16.12 -1.53 -4.24
CA VAL A 58 -15.86 -1.25 -5.66
C VAL A 58 -15.76 -2.50 -6.52
N ALA A 59 -15.57 -3.66 -5.91
CA ALA A 59 -15.73 -4.97 -6.57
C ALA A 59 -16.15 -6.02 -5.54
N ASP A 60 -16.96 -6.99 -5.95
CA ASP A 60 -17.39 -8.13 -5.14
C ASP A 60 -17.32 -9.41 -5.98
N TYR A 61 -16.36 -10.27 -5.65
CA TYR A 61 -16.12 -11.56 -6.32
C TYR A 61 -16.77 -12.72 -5.57
N GLY A 62 -17.55 -12.44 -4.53
CA GLY A 62 -18.14 -13.41 -3.63
C GLY A 62 -17.18 -13.85 -2.52
N PHE A 63 -16.04 -14.41 -2.87
CA PHE A 63 -14.99 -14.83 -1.92
C PHE A 63 -14.06 -13.69 -1.49
N ALA A 64 -14.05 -12.58 -2.22
CA ALA A 64 -13.25 -11.40 -1.92
C ALA A 64 -14.02 -10.14 -2.31
N LYS A 65 -13.87 -9.08 -1.51
CA LYS A 65 -14.52 -7.79 -1.74
C LYS A 65 -13.47 -6.69 -1.66
N ILE A 66 -13.36 -5.86 -2.71
CA ILE A 66 -12.45 -4.71 -2.74
C ILE A 66 -13.21 -3.48 -2.25
N LEU A 67 -12.67 -2.87 -1.20
CA LEU A 67 -13.20 -1.65 -0.59
C LEU A 67 -12.26 -0.48 -0.87
N ARG A 68 -12.81 0.64 -1.29
CA ARG A 68 -12.05 1.90 -1.39
C ARG A 68 -11.96 2.56 -0.01
N VAL A 69 -10.74 2.67 0.52
CA VAL A 69 -10.46 3.28 1.82
C VAL A 69 -10.14 4.76 1.66
N GLY A 70 -9.17 5.07 0.85
CA GLY A 70 -8.70 6.42 0.57
C GLY A 70 -8.80 6.79 -0.91
N PRO A 71 -8.30 7.95 -1.29
CA PRO A 71 -8.32 8.37 -2.68
C PRO A 71 -7.66 7.38 -3.65
N THR A 72 -6.51 6.82 -3.31
CA THR A 72 -5.79 5.83 -4.12
C THR A 72 -5.33 4.63 -3.28
N SER A 73 -6.10 4.28 -2.27
CA SER A 73 -5.83 3.13 -1.41
C SER A 73 -7.07 2.30 -1.16
N TYR A 74 -6.88 0.98 -1.13
CA TYR A 74 -7.94 -0.01 -1.06
C TYR A 74 -7.64 -1.05 0.01
N LEU A 75 -8.66 -1.76 0.43
CA LEU A 75 -8.59 -2.94 1.29
C LEU A 75 -9.43 -4.04 0.68
N THR A 76 -8.86 -5.22 0.49
CA THR A 76 -9.56 -6.40 0.01
C THR A 76 -9.80 -7.36 1.18
N LEU A 77 -11.05 -7.66 1.45
CA LEU A 77 -11.45 -8.66 2.43
C LEU A 77 -11.55 -10.02 1.71
N VAL A 78 -10.85 -11.02 2.20
CA VAL A 78 -10.74 -12.34 1.55
C VAL A 78 -11.24 -13.44 2.49
N ASP A 79 -12.06 -14.35 1.95
CA ASP A 79 -12.37 -15.63 2.62
C ASP A 79 -11.08 -16.47 2.74
N GLU A 80 -10.64 -16.73 3.97
CA GLU A 80 -9.40 -17.46 4.25
C GLU A 80 -9.33 -18.83 3.56
N THR A 81 -10.49 -19.47 3.31
CA THR A 81 -10.54 -20.78 2.63
C THR A 81 -10.19 -20.70 1.15
N ARG A 82 -10.14 -19.49 0.58
CA ARG A 82 -9.83 -19.18 -0.83
C ARG A 82 -8.61 -18.31 -0.99
N GLY A 83 -8.10 -17.79 0.11
CA GLY A 83 -6.96 -16.87 0.16
C GLY A 83 -5.61 -17.58 0.33
N MET A 84 -4.57 -16.77 0.44
CA MET A 84 -3.18 -17.22 0.60
C MET A 84 -2.81 -17.44 2.06
N HIS A 85 -3.51 -16.78 2.98
CA HIS A 85 -3.23 -16.79 4.41
C HIS A 85 -4.46 -17.22 5.20
N SER A 86 -4.22 -17.71 6.42
CA SER A 86 -5.26 -18.04 7.38
C SER A 86 -5.50 -16.90 8.36
N SER A 87 -6.73 -16.72 8.81
CA SER A 87 -7.07 -15.77 9.87
C SER A 87 -6.42 -16.08 11.21
N THR A 88 -5.83 -17.27 11.36
CA THR A 88 -5.09 -17.70 12.57
C THR A 88 -3.61 -17.34 12.55
N GLU A 89 -3.07 -16.96 11.39
CA GLU A 89 -1.71 -16.44 11.29
C GLU A 89 -1.57 -15.08 12.01
N PRO A 90 -0.34 -14.73 12.46
CA PRO A 90 -0.09 -13.41 13.05
C PRO A 90 -0.49 -12.28 12.08
N LYS A 91 -1.17 -11.29 12.61
CA LYS A 91 -1.56 -10.09 11.86
C LYS A 91 -0.49 -9.01 12.00
N SER A 92 0.72 -9.27 11.48
CA SER A 92 1.86 -8.33 11.51
C SER A 92 1.66 -7.17 10.53
N VAL A 93 0.52 -6.49 10.66
CA VAL A 93 0.12 -5.37 9.81
C VAL A 93 -0.85 -4.47 10.58
N THR A 94 -0.76 -3.15 10.35
CA THR A 94 -1.77 -2.18 10.80
C THR A 94 -2.13 -1.29 9.62
N LEU A 95 -3.42 -1.14 9.34
CA LEU A 95 -3.91 -0.17 8.36
C LEU A 95 -4.16 1.15 9.08
N ALA A 96 -3.39 2.18 8.78
CA ALA A 96 -3.64 3.52 9.27
C ALA A 96 -4.48 4.32 8.27
N VAL A 97 -5.53 4.94 8.77
CA VAL A 97 -6.37 5.91 8.07
C VAL A 97 -5.87 7.30 8.40
N VAL A 98 -5.35 8.01 7.39
CA VAL A 98 -4.87 9.39 7.56
C VAL A 98 -6.04 10.35 7.42
N THR A 99 -6.27 11.17 8.44
CA THR A 99 -7.42 12.07 8.53
C THR A 99 -7.11 13.33 9.34
N GLU A 100 -7.74 14.46 9.00
CA GLU A 100 -7.68 15.69 9.82
C GLU A 100 -8.67 15.63 10.99
N GLU A 101 -9.72 14.81 10.90
CA GLU A 101 -10.81 14.72 11.87
C GLU A 101 -10.62 13.58 12.88
N VAL A 102 -9.39 13.37 13.37
CA VAL A 102 -9.05 12.23 14.23
C VAL A 102 -9.87 12.21 15.52
N GLU A 103 -10.17 13.38 16.12
CA GLU A 103 -11.03 13.52 17.30
C GLU A 103 -12.46 13.04 17.01
N GLY A 104 -13.00 13.46 15.86
CA GLY A 104 -14.35 13.06 15.43
C GLY A 104 -14.45 11.54 15.14
N TRP A 105 -13.39 10.95 14.59
CA TRP A 105 -13.30 9.51 14.41
C TRP A 105 -13.27 8.77 15.76
N TRP A 106 -12.50 9.26 16.72
CA TRP A 106 -12.47 8.69 18.07
C TRP A 106 -13.85 8.70 18.74
N GLU A 107 -14.53 9.87 18.73
CA GLU A 107 -15.86 10.02 19.31
C GLU A 107 -16.85 9.05 18.65
N TYR A 108 -16.91 9.07 17.32
CA TYR A 108 -17.82 8.24 16.55
C TYR A 108 -17.62 6.74 16.79
N LEU A 109 -16.39 6.23 16.69
CA LEU A 109 -16.11 4.80 16.85
C LEU A 109 -16.31 4.32 18.32
N SER A 110 -15.99 5.20 19.28
CA SER A 110 -16.28 4.92 20.70
C SER A 110 -17.78 4.82 20.96
N GLU A 111 -18.58 5.73 20.41
CA GLU A 111 -20.06 5.68 20.52
C GLU A 111 -20.66 4.48 19.78
N ALA A 112 -20.07 4.08 18.67
CA ALA A 112 -20.46 2.89 17.91
C ALA A 112 -20.07 1.58 18.62
N GLY A 113 -19.31 1.65 19.74
CA GLY A 113 -18.89 0.49 20.52
C GLY A 113 -17.79 -0.35 19.86
N VAL A 114 -17.00 0.26 18.98
CA VAL A 114 -15.83 -0.40 18.36
C VAL A 114 -14.78 -0.65 19.43
N GLU A 115 -14.17 -1.83 19.42
CA GLU A 115 -13.08 -2.17 20.35
C GLU A 115 -11.85 -1.32 20.10
N MET A 116 -11.31 -0.70 21.16
CA MET A 116 -10.13 0.15 21.10
C MET A 116 -8.95 -0.53 21.79
N ARG A 117 -7.80 -0.58 21.10
CA ARG A 117 -6.54 -1.04 21.69
C ARG A 117 -5.88 0.04 22.54
N SER A 118 -5.99 1.30 22.15
CA SER A 118 -5.41 2.45 22.86
C SER A 118 -6.43 3.57 23.02
N SER A 119 -6.29 4.37 24.06
CA SER A 119 -7.04 5.60 24.22
C SER A 119 -6.49 6.70 23.31
N PHE A 120 -7.34 7.65 22.92
CA PHE A 120 -6.93 8.85 22.23
C PHE A 120 -6.43 9.92 23.20
N GLY A 121 -5.30 10.55 22.83
CA GLY A 121 -4.67 11.61 23.62
C GLY A 121 -3.71 11.05 24.70
N PRO A 122 -2.96 11.94 25.36
CA PRO A 122 -2.04 11.56 26.42
C PRO A 122 -2.82 11.06 27.66
N GLU A 123 -2.32 9.99 28.28
CA GLU A 123 -2.93 9.39 29.50
C GLU A 123 -3.07 10.41 30.65
N ASP A 124 -2.23 11.43 30.70
CA ASP A 124 -2.23 12.49 31.71
C ASP A 124 -3.10 13.70 31.36
N GLY A 125 -3.79 13.67 30.19
CA GLY A 125 -4.62 14.78 29.71
C GLY A 125 -3.84 16.05 29.29
N SER A 126 -2.51 15.95 29.14
CA SER A 126 -1.70 17.09 28.66
C SER A 126 -1.98 17.39 27.17
N PRO A 127 -1.86 18.65 26.73
CA PRO A 127 -1.99 18.95 25.31
C PRO A 127 -0.94 18.21 24.48
N ALA A 128 -1.32 17.69 23.31
CA ALA A 128 -0.43 17.00 22.37
C ALA A 128 0.52 17.97 21.63
N VAL A 129 1.10 18.93 22.33
CA VAL A 129 1.96 19.96 21.74
C VAL A 129 3.32 19.39 21.37
N GLY A 130 3.70 19.56 20.10
CA GLY A 130 5.03 19.18 19.58
C GLY A 130 5.19 17.69 19.32
N ARG A 131 4.11 16.95 19.15
CA ARG A 131 4.15 15.55 18.69
C ARG A 131 4.12 15.51 17.16
N PRO A 132 4.84 14.55 16.54
CA PRO A 132 4.79 14.38 15.10
C PRO A 132 3.43 13.88 14.58
N HIS A 133 2.67 13.14 15.39
CA HIS A 133 1.33 12.66 15.03
C HIS A 133 0.42 12.55 16.27
N ASP A 134 -0.88 12.60 16.02
CA ASP A 134 -1.94 12.24 16.95
C ASP A 134 -2.72 11.08 16.35
N GLY A 135 -3.13 10.13 17.19
CA GLY A 135 -3.88 8.97 16.71
C GLY A 135 -4.36 8.05 17.81
N PHE A 136 -5.13 7.06 17.40
CA PHE A 136 -5.60 5.95 18.24
C PHE A 136 -5.70 4.68 17.42
N VAL A 137 -5.78 3.53 18.09
CA VAL A 137 -5.86 2.23 17.45
C VAL A 137 -7.16 1.54 17.83
N ALA A 138 -7.96 1.21 16.83
CA ALA A 138 -9.16 0.37 16.94
C ALA A 138 -8.83 -1.07 16.51
N ILE A 139 -9.74 -1.99 16.82
CA ILE A 139 -9.62 -3.41 16.49
C ILE A 139 -10.84 -3.79 15.64
N ASP A 140 -10.61 -4.44 14.50
CA ASP A 140 -11.66 -4.95 13.64
C ASP A 140 -12.29 -6.25 14.20
N PRO A 141 -13.38 -6.78 13.59
CA PRO A 141 -14.08 -7.95 14.13
C PRO A 141 -13.25 -9.23 14.29
N GLU A 142 -12.12 -9.37 13.55
CA GLU A 142 -11.24 -10.54 13.66
C GLU A 142 -9.82 -10.22 14.12
N GLY A 143 -9.60 -9.02 14.67
CA GLY A 143 -8.37 -8.65 15.38
C GLY A 143 -7.31 -7.94 14.54
N TYR A 144 -7.60 -7.47 13.33
CA TYR A 144 -6.72 -6.54 12.63
C TYR A 144 -6.75 -5.18 13.32
N LEU A 145 -5.58 -4.55 13.39
CA LEU A 145 -5.45 -3.22 13.95
C LEU A 145 -5.71 -2.15 12.87
N LEU A 146 -6.50 -1.15 13.27
CA LEU A 146 -6.84 0.01 12.48
C LEU A 146 -6.39 1.23 13.24
N GLU A 147 -5.41 1.95 12.72
CA GLU A 147 -4.96 3.21 13.27
C GLU A 147 -5.70 4.36 12.58
N PHE A 148 -6.11 5.36 13.35
CA PHE A 148 -6.61 6.62 12.83
C PHE A 148 -5.65 7.70 13.27
N GLU A 149 -5.03 8.39 12.32
CA GLU A 149 -3.91 9.29 12.60
C GLU A 149 -3.96 10.58 11.81
N ARG A 150 -3.42 11.63 12.42
CA ARG A 150 -3.12 12.91 11.80
C ARG A 150 -1.65 13.21 11.98
N PHE A 151 -0.98 13.57 10.88
CA PHE A 151 0.40 14.06 10.93
C PHE A 151 0.40 15.55 11.21
N ASN A 152 1.11 15.95 12.27
CA ASN A 152 1.17 17.33 12.73
C ASN A 152 2.30 18.12 12.05
N ASP A 153 2.24 19.47 12.17
CA ASP A 153 3.35 20.34 11.78
C ASP A 153 4.58 20.08 12.67
N HIS A 154 5.44 19.21 12.19
CA HIS A 154 6.64 18.71 12.87
C HIS A 154 7.76 18.49 11.86
N PRO A 155 9.04 18.73 12.22
CA PRO A 155 10.17 18.54 11.29
C PRO A 155 10.24 17.14 10.67
N GLU A 156 9.81 16.09 11.36
CA GLU A 156 9.76 14.72 10.82
C GLU A 156 8.80 14.57 9.66
N ASN A 157 7.77 15.42 9.56
CA ASN A 157 6.71 15.36 8.55
C ASN A 157 6.92 16.37 7.41
N GLU A 158 8.04 17.09 7.37
CA GLU A 158 8.29 18.18 6.42
C GLU A 158 8.10 17.74 4.95
N ALA A 159 8.47 16.50 4.61
CA ALA A 159 8.29 15.97 3.25
C ALA A 159 6.89 15.39 3.01
N LEU A 160 6.20 14.88 4.03
CA LEU A 160 4.87 14.28 3.90
C LEU A 160 3.75 15.31 3.84
N LEU A 161 3.78 16.35 4.68
CA LEU A 161 2.70 17.35 4.78
C LEU A 161 2.37 18.02 3.44
N PRO A 162 3.34 18.46 2.61
CA PRO A 162 3.03 19.02 1.29
C PRO A 162 2.37 18.02 0.32
N VAL A 163 2.52 16.71 0.54
CA VAL A 163 1.82 15.68 -0.23
C VAL A 163 0.36 15.63 0.23
N LEU A 164 0.13 15.54 1.54
CA LEU A 164 -1.21 15.49 2.12
C LEU A 164 -2.02 16.77 1.86
N ASP A 165 -1.41 17.96 1.91
CA ASP A 165 -2.06 19.26 1.64
C ASP A 165 -2.67 19.38 0.22
N ARG A 166 -2.19 18.55 -0.72
CA ARG A 166 -2.71 18.52 -2.09
C ARG A 166 -3.84 17.51 -2.29
N VAL A 167 -4.08 16.71 -1.28
CA VAL A 167 -5.08 15.64 -1.35
C VAL A 167 -6.46 16.21 -1.01
N GLU A 168 -7.43 15.93 -1.87
CA GLU A 168 -8.83 16.10 -1.54
C GLU A 168 -9.29 14.85 -0.78
N ALA A 169 -9.60 15.00 0.51
CA ALA A 169 -10.11 13.91 1.34
C ALA A 169 -11.44 13.39 0.80
N ILE A 170 -11.68 12.09 0.97
CA ILE A 170 -12.97 11.50 0.62
C ILE A 170 -13.88 11.46 1.85
N TYR A 171 -15.05 12.05 1.70
CA TYR A 171 -16.13 12.06 2.70
C TYR A 171 -17.26 11.13 2.26
N PRO A 172 -18.07 10.60 3.19
CA PRO A 172 -19.28 9.88 2.81
C PRO A 172 -20.25 10.86 2.16
N ASP A 173 -20.75 10.48 0.98
CA ASP A 173 -21.67 11.31 0.19
C ASP A 173 -23.14 11.00 0.44
N GLY A 174 -23.41 10.11 1.41
CA GLY A 174 -24.77 9.66 1.76
C GLY A 174 -25.36 8.64 0.79
N THR A 175 -24.58 8.19 -0.21
CA THR A 175 -24.97 7.09 -1.08
C THR A 175 -24.72 5.72 -0.43
N GLU A 176 -25.23 4.66 -1.05
CA GLU A 176 -24.95 3.31 -0.61
C GLU A 176 -23.45 2.99 -0.83
N THR A 177 -22.75 2.54 0.22
CA THR A 177 -21.37 2.04 0.12
C THR A 177 -21.30 0.71 -0.63
N ALA A 178 -22.41 -0.01 -0.67
CA ALA A 178 -22.66 -1.20 -1.46
C ALA A 178 -24.18 -1.37 -1.62
N PRO A 179 -24.69 -2.21 -2.53
CA PRO A 179 -26.13 -2.44 -2.68
C PRO A 179 -26.80 -2.77 -1.34
N GLY A 180 -27.73 -1.93 -0.91
CA GLY A 180 -28.47 -2.08 0.36
C GLY A 180 -27.70 -1.71 1.64
N VAL A 181 -26.48 -1.19 1.54
CA VAL A 181 -25.68 -0.78 2.70
C VAL A 181 -25.48 0.73 2.72
N VAL A 182 -26.13 1.37 3.69
CA VAL A 182 -25.92 2.79 3.99
C VAL A 182 -24.95 2.90 5.16
N THR A 183 -23.91 3.71 4.99
CA THR A 183 -22.94 3.93 6.07
C THR A 183 -23.54 4.73 7.22
N THR A 184 -23.10 4.42 8.43
CA THR A 184 -23.37 5.22 9.64
C THR A 184 -22.28 6.25 9.93
N ARG A 185 -21.18 6.25 9.14
CA ARG A 185 -20.08 7.22 9.27
C ARG A 185 -20.62 8.65 9.06
N PRO A 186 -20.35 9.57 10.01
CA PRO A 186 -20.72 10.98 9.86
C PRO A 186 -20.12 11.61 8.61
N ALA A 187 -20.89 12.47 7.93
CA ALA A 187 -20.48 13.14 6.70
C ALA A 187 -19.27 14.09 6.89
N ALA A 188 -18.95 14.44 8.13
CA ALA A 188 -17.81 15.30 8.45
C ALA A 188 -16.47 14.53 8.61
N LEU A 189 -16.48 13.19 8.61
CA LEU A 189 -15.28 12.38 8.81
C LEU A 189 -14.67 12.01 7.46
N GLY A 190 -13.58 12.69 7.09
CA GLY A 190 -12.85 12.49 5.84
C GLY A 190 -11.72 11.47 5.96
N ILE A 191 -11.19 11.06 4.80
CA ILE A 191 -9.98 10.23 4.68
C ILE A 191 -9.11 10.82 3.58
N GLN A 192 -7.88 11.21 3.92
CA GLN A 192 -6.89 11.75 2.98
C GLN A 192 -6.06 10.65 2.32
N GLY A 193 -5.72 9.61 3.08
CA GLY A 193 -4.88 8.53 2.59
C GLY A 193 -4.78 7.38 3.58
N THR A 194 -3.86 6.46 3.33
CA THR A 194 -3.57 5.37 4.25
C THR A 194 -2.08 5.14 4.37
N VAL A 195 -1.63 4.71 5.54
CA VAL A 195 -0.32 4.08 5.73
C VAL A 195 -0.55 2.61 6.06
N LEU A 196 0.07 1.70 5.32
CA LEU A 196 0.10 0.28 5.67
C LEU A 196 1.38 0.01 6.45
N TRP A 197 1.27 -0.09 7.77
CA TRP A 197 2.37 -0.35 8.68
C TRP A 197 2.75 -1.83 8.67
N LEU A 198 3.99 -2.13 8.34
CA LEU A 198 4.60 -3.45 8.22
C LEU A 198 5.77 -3.55 9.20
N TYR A 199 5.97 -4.72 9.82
CA TYR A 199 6.86 -4.90 10.96
C TYR A 199 8.02 -5.83 10.60
N TYR A 200 9.24 -5.33 10.74
CA TYR A 200 10.47 -5.94 10.24
C TYR A 200 11.54 -6.10 11.32
N GLU A 201 12.45 -7.05 11.12
CA GLU A 201 13.63 -7.24 11.98
C GLU A 201 14.77 -6.32 11.53
N ASP A 202 15.00 -6.19 10.21
CA ASP A 202 16.07 -5.38 9.61
C ASP A 202 15.54 -4.25 8.74
N LEU A 203 15.28 -3.09 9.36
CA LEU A 203 14.82 -1.91 8.63
C LEU A 203 15.80 -1.39 7.58
N GLU A 204 17.12 -1.61 7.72
CA GLU A 204 18.12 -1.12 6.75
C GLU A 204 18.02 -1.93 5.44
N GLU A 205 17.91 -3.26 5.54
CA GLU A 205 17.71 -4.13 4.39
C GLU A 205 16.39 -3.81 3.69
N ILE A 206 15.31 -3.68 4.45
CA ILE A 206 13.97 -3.39 3.92
C ILE A 206 13.90 -2.03 3.22
N GLN A 207 14.52 -1.00 3.78
CA GLN A 207 14.58 0.30 3.12
C GLN A 207 15.34 0.23 1.78
N ALA A 208 16.45 -0.50 1.75
CA ALA A 208 17.22 -0.70 0.51
C ALA A 208 16.38 -1.41 -0.55
N PHE A 209 15.68 -2.47 -0.15
CA PHE A 209 14.79 -3.23 -1.02
C PHE A 209 13.66 -2.36 -1.61
N TYR A 210 12.86 -1.68 -0.78
CA TYR A 210 11.70 -0.92 -1.29
C TYR A 210 12.09 0.33 -2.08
N ARG A 211 13.23 0.95 -1.77
CA ARG A 211 13.77 2.04 -2.61
C ARG A 211 14.13 1.55 -4.01
N GLU A 212 14.71 0.37 -4.14
CA GLU A 212 14.97 -0.27 -5.43
C GLU A 212 13.65 -0.72 -6.08
N ALA A 213 12.82 -1.50 -5.36
CA ALA A 213 11.63 -2.14 -5.91
C ALA A 213 10.56 -1.15 -6.41
N LEU A 214 10.39 -0.01 -5.75
CA LEU A 214 9.37 0.98 -6.09
C LEU A 214 9.93 2.29 -6.66
N ASP A 215 11.26 2.47 -6.70
CA ASP A 215 11.94 3.71 -7.11
C ASP A 215 11.42 4.95 -6.36
N VAL A 216 11.37 4.87 -5.01
CA VAL A 216 10.79 5.90 -4.15
C VAL A 216 11.74 6.37 -3.06
N ASP A 217 11.59 7.63 -2.64
CA ASP A 217 12.29 8.23 -1.52
C ASP A 217 11.43 8.28 -0.26
N ILE A 218 12.09 8.31 0.90
CA ILE A 218 11.45 8.39 2.20
C ILE A 218 10.73 9.73 2.39
N LEU A 219 9.53 9.70 2.98
CA LEU A 219 8.76 10.89 3.35
C LEU A 219 8.82 11.21 4.84
N VAL A 220 8.89 10.19 5.71
CA VAL A 220 9.01 10.35 7.16
C VAL A 220 10.07 9.41 7.69
N ASP A 221 10.96 9.92 8.53
CA ASP A 221 12.00 9.14 9.22
C ASP A 221 11.96 9.43 10.71
N GLN A 222 11.40 8.49 11.49
CA GLN A 222 11.37 8.52 12.95
C GLN A 222 12.48 7.67 13.59
N GLY A 223 13.43 7.20 12.78
CA GLY A 223 14.46 6.26 13.22
C GLY A 223 13.96 4.82 13.26
N TRP A 224 12.95 4.53 14.03
CA TRP A 224 12.36 3.19 14.23
C TRP A 224 11.13 2.91 13.35
N ALA A 225 10.56 3.94 12.75
CA ALA A 225 9.47 3.86 11.79
C ALA A 225 9.74 4.79 10.60
N LYS A 226 9.38 4.36 9.41
CA LYS A 226 9.68 5.04 8.15
C LYS A 226 8.43 5.04 7.27
N VAL A 227 8.15 6.11 6.54
CA VAL A 227 7.02 6.19 5.59
C VAL A 227 7.54 6.45 4.18
N TYR A 228 7.07 5.64 3.24
CA TYR A 228 7.38 5.72 1.81
C TYR A 228 6.10 5.85 0.98
N PRO A 229 6.10 6.64 -0.11
CA PRO A 229 4.96 6.67 -1.02
C PRO A 229 4.93 5.40 -1.86
N ALA A 230 3.76 4.81 -2.05
CA ALA A 230 3.59 3.68 -2.97
C ALA A 230 2.52 3.98 -4.02
N SER A 231 1.59 4.88 -3.72
CA SER A 231 0.66 5.50 -4.66
C SER A 231 0.44 6.96 -4.24
N PRO A 232 -0.32 7.79 -5.01
CA PRO A 232 -0.48 9.21 -4.66
C PRO A 232 -0.99 9.50 -3.24
N THR A 233 -1.73 8.59 -2.62
CA THR A 233 -2.26 8.73 -1.24
C THR A 233 -2.23 7.42 -0.44
N GLY A 234 -1.56 6.41 -0.96
CA GLY A 234 -1.31 5.15 -0.27
C GLY A 234 0.17 5.02 0.03
N PHE A 235 0.51 4.90 1.29
CA PHE A 235 1.87 4.85 1.79
C PHE A 235 2.17 3.49 2.41
N LEU A 236 3.43 3.09 2.39
CA LEU A 236 3.95 1.97 3.17
C LEU A 236 4.73 2.51 4.36
N GLY A 237 4.46 1.97 5.53
CA GLY A 237 5.18 2.25 6.75
C GLY A 237 6.02 1.05 7.16
N PHE A 238 7.32 1.24 7.39
CA PHE A 238 8.22 0.18 7.86
C PHE A 238 8.61 0.44 9.30
N VAL A 239 8.36 -0.54 10.16
CA VAL A 239 8.46 -0.40 11.62
C VAL A 239 9.41 -1.46 12.15
N ASP A 240 10.31 -1.06 13.03
CA ASP A 240 11.09 -1.97 13.87
C ASP A 240 10.13 -2.80 14.75
N GLY A 241 10.07 -4.12 14.50
CA GLY A 241 9.15 -5.03 15.15
C GLY A 241 9.34 -5.13 16.67
N ASP A 242 10.52 -4.76 17.19
CA ASP A 242 10.76 -4.70 18.65
C ASP A 242 10.10 -3.47 19.30
N ARG A 243 9.66 -2.49 18.51
CA ARG A 243 9.13 -1.21 18.98
C ARG A 243 7.70 -0.90 18.54
N GLY A 244 7.20 -1.60 17.53
CA GLY A 244 5.89 -1.37 16.94
C GLY A 244 4.72 -1.99 17.68
N LEU A 245 3.53 -1.90 17.09
CA LEU A 245 2.30 -2.51 17.59
C LEU A 245 2.29 -4.03 17.46
N HIS A 246 3.04 -4.55 16.51
CA HIS A 246 3.29 -5.97 16.27
C HIS A 246 4.78 -6.26 16.25
N GLN A 247 5.12 -7.50 16.51
CA GLN A 247 6.47 -8.03 16.29
C GLN A 247 6.63 -8.45 14.83
N ALA A 248 7.86 -8.48 14.35
CA ALA A 248 8.21 -9.19 13.13
C ALA A 248 7.95 -10.70 13.33
N THR A 249 7.35 -11.35 12.33
CA THR A 249 6.98 -12.77 12.38
C THR A 249 7.28 -13.42 11.04
N GLU A 250 7.49 -14.74 11.02
CA GLU A 250 7.69 -15.48 9.78
C GLU A 250 6.41 -15.51 8.93
N GLU A 251 5.28 -15.87 9.55
CA GLU A 251 3.96 -15.85 8.91
C GLU A 251 3.28 -14.48 9.13
N LYS A 252 2.59 -13.97 8.11
CA LYS A 252 1.96 -12.65 8.13
C LYS A 252 0.64 -12.69 7.37
N ALA A 253 -0.48 -12.58 8.07
CA ALA A 253 -1.82 -12.65 7.47
C ALA A 253 -2.17 -11.39 6.65
N VAL A 254 -1.33 -11.03 5.69
CA VAL A 254 -1.53 -9.91 4.78
C VAL A 254 -0.83 -10.13 3.45
N THR A 255 -1.47 -9.72 2.35
CA THR A 255 -0.82 -9.51 1.05
C THR A 255 -0.85 -8.03 0.73
N ILE A 256 0.27 -7.48 0.29
CA ILE A 256 0.40 -6.09 -0.15
C ILE A 256 0.27 -6.06 -1.66
N SER A 257 -0.60 -5.24 -2.19
CA SER A 257 -0.84 -5.20 -3.63
C SER A 257 -0.68 -3.79 -4.21
N PHE A 258 -0.19 -3.76 -5.46
CA PHE A 258 0.05 -2.55 -6.23
C PHE A 258 -0.76 -2.62 -7.53
N PHE A 259 -1.72 -1.69 -7.69
CA PHE A 259 -2.53 -1.62 -8.92
C PHE A 259 -1.80 -0.85 -10.00
N THR A 260 -1.63 -1.46 -11.15
CA THR A 260 -0.90 -0.89 -12.30
C THR A 260 -1.59 -1.27 -13.62
N THR A 261 -1.10 -0.73 -14.74
CA THR A 261 -1.54 -1.07 -16.10
C THR A 261 -0.38 -1.56 -16.97
N GLY A 262 0.68 -2.06 -16.38
CA GLY A 262 1.87 -2.47 -17.12
C GLY A 262 2.62 -3.60 -16.44
N LEU A 263 1.91 -4.71 -16.19
CA LEU A 263 2.44 -5.88 -15.48
C LEU A 263 3.70 -6.47 -16.10
N GLU A 264 3.79 -6.54 -17.44
CA GLU A 264 4.96 -7.10 -18.12
C GLU A 264 6.23 -6.29 -17.84
N VAL A 265 6.11 -4.96 -17.80
CA VAL A 265 7.24 -4.07 -17.50
C VAL A 265 7.66 -4.22 -16.04
N TRP A 266 6.68 -4.28 -15.13
CA TRP A 266 6.93 -4.51 -13.71
C TRP A 266 7.56 -5.87 -13.45
N LEU A 267 7.03 -6.94 -14.05
CA LEU A 267 7.57 -8.29 -13.87
C LEU A 267 9.02 -8.37 -14.34
N GLU A 268 9.34 -7.79 -15.51
CA GLU A 268 10.72 -7.80 -16.01
C GLU A 268 11.66 -6.99 -15.12
N TYR A 269 11.21 -5.85 -14.61
CA TYR A 269 11.96 -5.05 -13.66
C TYR A 269 12.19 -5.80 -12.34
N MET A 270 11.13 -6.36 -11.74
CA MET A 270 11.20 -7.06 -10.45
C MET A 270 12.05 -8.33 -10.49
N ARG A 271 12.22 -8.96 -11.66
CA ARG A 271 13.18 -10.05 -11.84
C ARG A 271 14.64 -9.63 -11.63
N GLY A 272 14.92 -8.35 -11.82
CA GLY A 272 16.25 -7.76 -11.60
C GLY A 272 16.48 -7.21 -10.20
N VAL A 273 15.41 -7.02 -9.41
CA VAL A 273 15.49 -6.46 -8.06
C VAL A 273 16.12 -7.47 -7.10
N GLN A 274 17.18 -7.02 -6.43
CA GLN A 274 17.87 -7.88 -5.47
C GLN A 274 16.95 -8.23 -4.29
N SER A 275 17.04 -9.47 -3.82
CA SER A 275 16.25 -9.97 -2.68
C SER A 275 14.73 -10.08 -2.91
N PHE A 276 14.23 -9.82 -4.12
CA PHE A 276 12.84 -10.15 -4.46
C PHE A 276 12.74 -11.63 -4.85
N GLU A 277 11.98 -12.40 -4.09
CA GLU A 277 11.74 -13.79 -4.38
C GLU A 277 10.45 -13.97 -5.20
N LEU A 278 10.58 -14.05 -6.52
CA LEU A 278 9.45 -14.27 -7.42
C LEU A 278 8.83 -15.66 -7.18
N ARG A 279 7.54 -15.71 -6.85
CA ARG A 279 6.82 -16.95 -6.55
C ARG A 279 6.30 -17.66 -7.79
N THR A 280 5.93 -16.91 -8.82
CA THR A 280 5.41 -17.45 -10.08
C THR A 280 6.35 -17.12 -11.23
N ASP A 281 6.48 -18.04 -12.20
CA ASP A 281 7.39 -17.84 -13.35
C ASP A 281 6.93 -16.71 -14.30
N GLY A 282 5.74 -16.16 -14.10
CA GLY A 282 5.17 -15.14 -14.97
C GLY A 282 3.84 -14.60 -14.47
N ILE A 283 3.18 -13.84 -15.33
CA ILE A 283 1.85 -13.31 -15.08
C ILE A 283 0.82 -14.44 -15.12
N SER A 284 0.01 -14.51 -14.09
CA SER A 284 -1.13 -15.42 -13.96
C SER A 284 -2.45 -14.66 -14.11
N SER A 285 -3.54 -15.40 -14.36
CA SER A 285 -4.89 -14.83 -14.43
C SER A 285 -5.69 -15.29 -13.22
N GLU A 286 -6.27 -14.32 -12.52
CA GLU A 286 -7.26 -14.55 -11.48
C GLU A 286 -8.67 -14.52 -12.10
N GLY A 287 -9.17 -15.72 -12.42
CA GLY A 287 -10.42 -15.82 -13.17
C GLY A 287 -10.36 -15.07 -14.51
N ASN A 288 -11.37 -14.24 -14.74
CA ASN A 288 -11.41 -13.32 -15.88
C ASN A 288 -11.34 -11.85 -15.44
N PHE A 289 -11.05 -11.58 -14.14
CA PHE A 289 -11.18 -10.23 -13.59
C PHE A 289 -9.85 -9.54 -13.32
N ALA A 290 -8.74 -10.28 -13.13
CA ALA A 290 -7.42 -9.68 -12.95
C ALA A 290 -6.32 -10.53 -13.57
N GLN A 291 -5.20 -9.88 -13.86
CA GLN A 291 -3.91 -10.48 -14.09
C GLN A 291 -2.96 -10.03 -12.99
N THR A 292 -2.06 -10.93 -12.56
CA THR A 292 -1.16 -10.66 -11.45
C THR A 292 0.16 -11.41 -11.58
N PHE A 293 1.20 -10.89 -10.94
CA PHE A 293 2.37 -11.66 -10.54
C PHE A 293 2.69 -11.38 -9.09
N VAL A 294 3.33 -12.33 -8.43
CA VAL A 294 3.52 -12.32 -6.99
C VAL A 294 4.92 -12.77 -6.59
N GLY A 295 5.38 -12.28 -5.45
CA GLY A 295 6.65 -12.64 -4.84
C GLY A 295 6.71 -12.24 -3.38
N TYR A 296 7.88 -12.38 -2.79
CA TYR A 296 8.13 -12.02 -1.41
C TYR A 296 9.17 -10.91 -1.31
N ASP A 297 9.01 -10.03 -0.34
CA ASP A 297 10.08 -9.15 0.11
C ASP A 297 11.12 -9.95 0.94
N PRO A 298 12.24 -9.33 1.35
CA PRO A 298 13.31 -10.04 2.05
C PRO A 298 12.89 -10.73 3.35
N GLU A 299 11.86 -10.22 4.03
CA GLU A 299 11.37 -10.79 5.29
C GLU A 299 10.02 -11.50 5.16
N GLY A 300 9.59 -11.81 3.92
CA GLY A 300 8.49 -12.72 3.64
C GLY A 300 7.11 -12.08 3.59
N TYR A 301 6.98 -10.77 3.51
CA TYR A 301 5.70 -10.18 3.10
C TYR A 301 5.39 -10.53 1.66
N TYR A 302 4.14 -10.93 1.42
CA TYR A 302 3.65 -11.28 0.10
C TYR A 302 3.29 -10.02 -0.68
N LEU A 303 3.96 -9.82 -1.81
CA LEU A 303 3.78 -8.67 -2.68
C LEU A 303 3.11 -9.12 -3.97
N GLU A 304 2.10 -8.36 -4.41
CA GLU A 304 1.30 -8.64 -5.59
C GLU A 304 1.18 -7.39 -6.47
N TRP A 305 1.35 -7.55 -7.77
CA TRP A 305 1.05 -6.50 -8.75
C TRP A 305 -0.18 -6.93 -9.53
N ASP A 306 -1.20 -6.06 -9.57
CA ASP A 306 -2.50 -6.35 -10.17
C ASP A 306 -2.84 -5.43 -11.33
N GLU A 307 -3.32 -6.02 -12.41
CA GLU A 307 -3.96 -5.34 -13.53
C GLU A 307 -5.38 -5.88 -13.73
N PHE A 308 -6.39 -5.03 -13.51
CA PHE A 308 -7.80 -5.43 -13.60
C PHE A 308 -8.32 -5.36 -15.03
N THR A 309 -9.05 -6.38 -15.44
CA THR A 309 -9.69 -6.48 -16.76
C THR A 309 -10.99 -5.69 -16.82
N ASP A 310 -11.40 -5.27 -18.03
CA ASP A 310 -12.64 -4.55 -18.26
C ASP A 310 -13.83 -5.51 -18.30
N VAL A 311 -14.25 -5.98 -17.12
CA VAL A 311 -15.45 -6.84 -16.92
C VAL A 311 -16.44 -6.14 -15.99
N GLU A 312 -17.70 -6.57 -16.00
CA GLU A 312 -18.78 -5.91 -15.27
C GLU A 312 -18.51 -5.74 -13.79
N VAL A 313 -17.98 -6.78 -13.13
CA VAL A 313 -17.68 -6.76 -11.69
C VAL A 313 -16.61 -5.71 -11.31
N ASN A 314 -15.73 -5.33 -12.24
CA ASN A 314 -14.67 -4.37 -12.03
C ASN A 314 -15.04 -2.93 -12.37
N GLN A 315 -16.24 -2.68 -12.92
CA GLN A 315 -16.60 -1.36 -13.46
C GLN A 315 -16.54 -0.24 -12.42
N ALA A 316 -16.91 -0.50 -11.18
CA ALA A 316 -16.86 0.50 -10.12
C ALA A 316 -15.40 0.75 -9.69
N LEU A 317 -14.58 -0.31 -9.60
CA LEU A 317 -13.14 -0.21 -9.33
C LEU A 317 -12.43 0.60 -10.43
N LEU A 318 -12.64 0.23 -11.71
CA LEU A 318 -12.00 0.91 -12.85
C LEU A 318 -12.39 2.38 -12.92
N ARG A 319 -13.65 2.73 -12.64
CA ARG A 319 -14.08 4.14 -12.55
C ARG A 319 -13.40 4.87 -11.39
N SER A 320 -13.21 4.24 -10.24
CA SER A 320 -12.55 4.84 -9.09
C SER A 320 -11.05 5.10 -9.34
N LEU A 321 -10.40 4.25 -10.15
CA LEU A 321 -9.01 4.42 -10.59
C LEU A 321 -8.87 5.47 -11.69
N ALA A 322 -9.77 5.49 -12.69
CA ALA A 322 -9.71 6.40 -13.86
C ALA A 322 -9.87 7.88 -13.49
N GLY A 323 -10.67 8.20 -12.47
CA GLY A 323 -10.91 9.57 -12.03
C GLY A 323 -9.68 10.34 -11.57
N ARG A 324 -8.53 9.67 -11.43
CA ARG A 324 -7.28 10.23 -10.86
C ARG A 324 -6.05 10.14 -11.77
N SER A 325 -6.18 9.48 -12.91
CA SER A 325 -5.11 9.46 -13.95
C SER A 325 -4.91 10.81 -14.65
N ARG A 326 -5.67 11.84 -14.27
CA ARG A 326 -5.62 13.17 -14.87
C ARG A 326 -5.16 14.22 -13.87
N ARG A 327 -3.88 14.17 -13.49
CA ARG A 327 -3.17 15.40 -13.09
C ARG A 327 -1.72 15.33 -13.54
N PRO A 328 -1.25 16.42 -14.15
CA PRO A 328 0.16 16.57 -14.50
C PRO A 328 1.00 16.79 -13.26
#